data_d99ea3283a3be5a03d8ab29399784f1c
#
_entry.id   d99ea3283a3be5a03d8ab29399784f1c
#
_cell.length_a   1.000
_cell.length_b   1.000
_cell.length_c   1.000
_cell.angle_alpha   90.00
_cell.angle_beta   90.00
_cell.angle_gamma   90.00
#
_symmetry.space_group_name_H-M   'P 1'
#
loop_
_entity.id
_entity.type
_entity.pdbx_description
1 polymer ?
#
loop_
_entity_poly.entity_id
_entity_poly.type
_entity_poly.pdbx_seq_one_letter_code
_entity_poly.pdbx_strand_id
1 'polypeptide(L)'
;MKIVKRLIPLIAIFAALALMSSCSSSSTQVVATGDAATTDSSQSMESMNEADAAEQMTAAFPVTLQTPTGDLVLESQPTRILSLSPTATEILFAIGAGDQVIAVDDQSNYPPEAPTSDISGFTPNLEAILALEPDLVVHSYLPEDIEQGLLNVGIPSLTQYAAASLDDTYQQITQLGAATGA
;
A
#
# COMPACT_ATOMS: atom_id res chain seq x y z
N MET A 1 15.44 42.99 -18.46
CA MET A 1 14.30 43.71 -17.90
C MET A 1 13.18 43.65 -18.93
N LYS A 2 12.31 42.63 -18.86
CA LYS A 2 11.01 42.58 -19.57
C LYS A 2 10.06 41.70 -18.77
N ILE A 3 9.17 42.35 -18.07
CA ILE A 3 8.08 41.78 -17.27
C ILE A 3 6.96 41.36 -18.23
N VAL A 4 6.65 40.07 -18.31
CA VAL A 4 5.44 39.62 -19.02
C VAL A 4 4.39 39.28 -17.99
N LYS A 5 3.47 40.21 -17.77
CA LYS A 5 2.19 40.01 -17.07
C LYS A 5 1.32 39.10 -17.95
N ARG A 6 0.97 37.93 -17.48
CA ARG A 6 -0.12 37.12 -18.08
C ARG A 6 -1.39 37.23 -17.24
N LEU A 7 -2.38 37.79 -17.89
CA LEU A 7 -3.74 38.01 -17.51
C LEU A 7 -4.45 36.65 -17.30
N ILE A 8 -5.17 36.55 -16.18
CA ILE A 8 -6.10 35.44 -15.87
C ILE A 8 -7.49 35.88 -16.39
N PRO A 9 -8.19 35.10 -17.19
CA PRO A 9 -9.62 35.32 -17.41
C PRO A 9 -10.44 34.59 -16.36
N LEU A 10 -11.22 35.34 -15.66
CA LEU A 10 -12.35 34.99 -14.83
C LEU A 10 -13.46 34.44 -15.72
N ILE A 11 -13.93 33.22 -15.54
CA ILE A 11 -15.18 32.74 -16.16
C ILE A 11 -16.12 32.28 -15.07
N ALA A 12 -17.30 32.89 -15.12
CA ALA A 12 -18.40 32.86 -14.21
C ALA A 12 -19.21 31.55 -14.24
N ILE A 13 -19.65 31.15 -13.07
CA ILE A 13 -21.02 30.78 -12.61
C ILE A 13 -22.02 30.30 -13.68
N PHE A 14 -22.44 29.03 -13.53
CA PHE A 14 -23.81 28.63 -13.82
C PHE A 14 -24.34 27.69 -12.77
N ALA A 15 -25.33 28.20 -12.03
CA ALA A 15 -26.19 27.45 -11.14
C ALA A 15 -27.31 26.80 -11.98
N ALA A 16 -27.60 25.55 -11.75
CA ALA A 16 -28.87 24.94 -12.17
C ALA A 16 -29.36 23.99 -11.07
N LEU A 17 -30.38 24.45 -10.42
CA LEU A 17 -31.25 23.83 -9.44
C LEU A 17 -32.24 22.90 -10.17
N ALA A 18 -32.37 21.65 -9.79
CA ALA A 18 -33.56 20.84 -10.13
C ALA A 18 -33.89 19.88 -8.99
N LEU A 19 -34.95 20.20 -8.27
CA LEU A 19 -35.73 19.35 -7.36
C LEU A 19 -36.56 18.34 -8.18
N MET A 20 -36.68 17.10 -7.68
CA MET A 20 -37.86 16.21 -7.77
C MET A 20 -37.59 15.00 -6.84
N SER A 21 -38.09 14.94 -5.70
CA SER A 21 -39.26 14.36 -5.05
C SER A 21 -39.89 13.16 -5.75
N SER A 22 -39.83 11.96 -5.17
CA SER A 22 -40.99 11.07 -5.08
C SER A 22 -40.76 9.93 -4.08
N CYS A 23 -41.66 9.87 -3.08
CA CYS A 23 -41.97 8.77 -2.20
C CYS A 23 -42.54 7.56 -2.95
N SER A 24 -42.29 6.34 -2.47
CA SER A 24 -43.36 5.37 -2.34
C SER A 24 -43.01 4.27 -1.32
N SER A 25 -43.77 4.24 -0.24
CA SER A 25 -43.88 3.17 0.75
C SER A 25 -44.77 2.06 0.17
N SER A 26 -44.44 0.81 0.45
CA SER A 26 -45.47 -0.27 0.51
C SER A 26 -44.98 -1.40 1.41
N SER A 27 -45.49 -1.39 2.63
CA SER A 27 -45.54 -2.50 3.52
C SER A 27 -46.67 -3.44 3.09
N THR A 28 -46.39 -4.75 3.08
CA THR A 28 -47.47 -5.76 3.13
C THR A 28 -47.01 -6.89 4.06
N GLN A 29 -47.63 -6.92 5.24
CA GLN A 29 -47.71 -8.06 6.11
C GLN A 29 -48.75 -9.04 5.52
N VAL A 30 -48.43 -10.34 5.54
CA VAL A 30 -49.44 -11.41 5.53
C VAL A 30 -49.04 -12.44 6.60
N VAL A 31 -50.01 -12.67 7.46
CA VAL A 31 -50.00 -13.52 8.63
C VAL A 31 -50.46 -14.94 8.24
N ALA A 32 -49.76 -15.93 8.82
CA ALA A 32 -50.17 -17.25 9.37
C ALA A 32 -51.04 -18.22 8.54
N THR A 33 -50.69 -19.48 8.49
CA THR A 33 -51.05 -20.61 9.35
C THR A 33 -50.74 -21.95 8.64
N GLY A 34 -50.13 -22.86 9.37
CA GLY A 34 -50.48 -24.27 9.48
C GLY A 34 -49.97 -25.20 8.36
N ASP A 35 -49.18 -26.13 8.58
CA ASP A 35 -49.37 -27.46 9.10
C ASP A 35 -48.17 -28.38 8.75
N ALA A 36 -48.00 -29.40 9.52
CA ALA A 36 -46.86 -30.31 9.54
C ALA A 36 -46.81 -31.25 8.32
N ALA A 37 -45.58 -31.50 7.82
CA ALA A 37 -45.22 -32.81 7.25
C ALA A 37 -43.70 -33.00 7.34
N THR A 38 -43.33 -33.95 8.17
CA THR A 38 -42.02 -34.57 8.30
C THR A 38 -41.57 -35.15 6.96
N THR A 39 -40.38 -34.73 6.48
CA THR A 39 -39.61 -35.57 5.57
C THR A 39 -38.14 -35.39 5.91
N ASP A 40 -37.60 -36.45 6.49
CA ASP A 40 -36.18 -36.75 6.70
C ASP A 40 -35.47 -36.68 5.36
N SER A 41 -34.50 -35.78 5.25
CA SER A 41 -33.49 -35.81 4.24
C SER A 41 -32.18 -35.42 4.92
N SER A 42 -31.51 -36.43 5.43
CA SER A 42 -30.12 -36.43 5.80
C SER A 42 -29.29 -36.02 4.57
N GLN A 43 -29.07 -34.72 4.37
CA GLN A 43 -27.98 -34.24 3.53
C GLN A 43 -26.77 -34.09 4.42
N SER A 44 -25.84 -35.00 4.18
CA SER A 44 -24.47 -34.92 4.64
C SER A 44 -23.92 -33.51 4.35
N MET A 45 -23.71 -32.73 5.39
CA MET A 45 -22.85 -31.58 5.36
C MET A 45 -21.43 -32.10 5.08
N GLU A 46 -21.02 -32.04 3.83
CA GLU A 46 -19.61 -32.11 3.49
C GLU A 46 -18.92 -30.99 4.26
N SER A 47 -18.15 -31.44 5.21
CA SER A 47 -17.16 -30.61 5.90
C SER A 47 -16.26 -30.00 4.84
N MET A 48 -16.57 -28.77 4.40
CA MET A 48 -15.64 -27.95 3.66
C MET A 48 -14.47 -27.68 4.59
N ASN A 49 -13.39 -28.33 4.28
CA ASN A 49 -12.12 -28.20 4.96
C ASN A 49 -11.64 -26.75 4.81
N GLU A 50 -11.81 -25.95 5.86
CA GLU A 50 -11.30 -24.56 5.95
C GLU A 50 -9.77 -24.48 5.91
N ALA A 51 -9.09 -25.58 5.66
CA ALA A 51 -7.64 -25.65 5.56
C ALA A 51 -7.07 -25.38 4.15
N ASP A 52 -7.92 -25.18 3.12
CA ASP A 52 -7.47 -25.02 1.73
C ASP A 52 -7.58 -23.59 1.17
N ALA A 53 -7.90 -22.62 2.01
CA ALA A 53 -8.04 -21.22 1.60
C ALA A 53 -6.82 -20.34 1.94
N ALA A 54 -5.73 -20.92 2.43
CA ALA A 54 -4.45 -20.26 2.58
C ALA A 54 -3.47 -20.75 1.49
N GLU A 55 -3.85 -20.70 0.22
CA GLU A 55 -2.85 -20.54 -0.82
C GLU A 55 -2.24 -19.16 -0.59
N GLN A 56 -1.12 -19.15 0.11
CA GLN A 56 -0.22 -18.02 0.16
C GLN A 56 0.04 -17.63 -1.30
N MET A 57 -0.53 -16.50 -1.72
CA MET A 57 -0.17 -15.84 -2.96
C MET A 57 1.26 -15.33 -2.79
N THR A 58 2.24 -16.23 -2.84
CA THR A 58 3.64 -15.83 -2.95
C THR A 58 3.77 -15.09 -4.26
N ALA A 59 4.06 -13.80 -4.20
CA ALA A 59 4.29 -13.02 -5.40
C ALA A 59 5.38 -13.69 -6.23
N ALA A 60 5.06 -14.01 -7.48
CA ALA A 60 6.03 -14.61 -8.38
C ALA A 60 6.98 -13.51 -8.88
N PHE A 61 8.27 -13.62 -8.59
CA PHE A 61 9.29 -12.74 -9.15
C PHE A 61 9.73 -13.21 -10.54
N PRO A 62 10.11 -12.29 -11.46
CA PRO A 62 10.21 -10.85 -11.24
C PRO A 62 8.85 -10.17 -11.14
N VAL A 63 8.77 -9.10 -10.33
CA VAL A 63 7.58 -8.26 -10.19
C VAL A 63 7.86 -6.85 -10.70
N THR A 64 6.90 -6.26 -11.43
CA THR A 64 6.96 -4.87 -11.86
C THR A 64 5.97 -4.04 -11.07
N LEU A 65 6.48 -3.04 -10.37
CA LEU A 65 5.69 -2.12 -9.55
C LEU A 65 5.61 -0.77 -10.26
N GLN A 66 4.41 -0.25 -10.38
CA GLN A 66 4.22 1.11 -10.88
C GLN A 66 4.45 2.10 -9.75
N THR A 67 5.45 2.97 -9.88
CA THR A 67 5.77 3.99 -8.88
C THR A 67 5.56 5.39 -9.45
N PRO A 68 5.47 6.42 -8.62
CA PRO A 68 5.36 7.81 -9.09
C PRO A 68 6.55 8.25 -9.96
N THR A 69 7.70 7.60 -9.82
CA THR A 69 8.93 7.90 -10.57
C THR A 69 9.15 7.00 -11.79
N GLY A 70 8.24 6.04 -12.05
CA GLY A 70 8.30 5.10 -13.16
C GLY A 70 8.16 3.65 -12.71
N ASP A 71 8.31 2.72 -13.63
CA ASP A 71 8.22 1.29 -13.33
C ASP A 71 9.49 0.82 -12.60
N LEU A 72 9.29 0.15 -11.46
CA LEU A 72 10.33 -0.53 -10.70
C LEU A 72 10.22 -2.04 -10.90
N VAL A 73 11.27 -2.68 -11.40
CA VAL A 73 11.33 -4.13 -11.55
C VAL A 73 12.19 -4.71 -10.43
N LEU A 74 11.61 -5.63 -9.68
CA LEU A 74 12.33 -6.44 -8.69
C LEU A 74 12.49 -7.85 -9.25
N GLU A 75 13.73 -8.23 -9.53
CA GLU A 75 14.07 -9.53 -10.14
C GLU A 75 13.89 -10.70 -9.18
N SER A 76 14.00 -10.46 -7.89
CA SER A 76 13.84 -11.43 -6.82
C SER A 76 13.19 -10.80 -5.59
N GLN A 77 12.65 -11.64 -4.71
CA GLN A 77 12.12 -11.20 -3.44
C GLN A 77 13.22 -10.54 -2.59
N PRO A 78 13.03 -9.29 -2.14
CA PRO A 78 13.97 -8.64 -1.24
C PRO A 78 14.10 -9.38 0.09
N THR A 79 15.29 -9.43 0.60
CA THR A 79 15.62 -10.03 1.90
C THR A 79 16.29 -9.05 2.86
N ARG A 80 16.68 -7.88 2.35
CA ARG A 80 17.41 -6.85 3.07
C ARG A 80 16.82 -5.47 2.80
N ILE A 81 15.67 -5.19 3.39
CA ILE A 81 14.94 -3.94 3.17
C ILE A 81 15.42 -2.89 4.17
N LEU A 82 15.84 -1.72 3.64
CA LEU A 82 15.99 -0.50 4.44
C LEU A 82 14.73 0.35 4.27
N SER A 83 14.04 0.64 5.37
CA SER A 83 12.86 1.51 5.35
C SER A 83 13.20 2.90 5.87
N LEU A 84 13.08 3.90 5.01
CA LEU A 84 13.28 5.33 5.31
C LEU A 84 11.94 6.08 5.34
N SER A 85 10.92 5.45 5.92
CA SER A 85 9.58 6.00 6.07
C SER A 85 8.83 5.31 7.20
N PRO A 86 8.37 6.04 8.23
CA PRO A 86 7.56 5.46 9.30
C PRO A 86 6.33 4.71 8.80
N THR A 87 5.59 5.30 7.85
CA THR A 87 4.38 4.66 7.28
C THR A 87 4.73 3.35 6.56
N ALA A 88 5.79 3.33 5.75
CA ALA A 88 6.20 2.12 5.07
C ALA A 88 6.70 1.06 6.06
N THR A 89 7.41 1.46 7.12
CA THR A 89 7.83 0.57 8.20
C THR A 89 6.63 -0.11 8.86
N GLU A 90 5.63 0.67 9.26
CA GLU A 90 4.41 0.13 9.88
C GLU A 90 3.67 -0.85 8.95
N ILE A 91 3.56 -0.52 7.66
CA ILE A 91 2.92 -1.40 6.67
C ILE A 91 3.73 -2.69 6.51
N LEU A 92 5.06 -2.62 6.34
CA LEU A 92 5.92 -3.80 6.17
C LEU A 92 5.75 -4.80 7.32
N PHE A 93 5.73 -4.30 8.55
CA PHE A 93 5.49 -5.17 9.72
C PHE A 93 4.05 -5.69 9.76
N ALA A 94 3.06 -4.86 9.43
CA ALA A 94 1.65 -5.26 9.45
C ALA A 94 1.30 -6.35 8.43
N ILE A 95 1.96 -6.36 7.27
CA ILE A 95 1.77 -7.39 6.22
C ILE A 95 2.62 -8.65 6.44
N GLY A 96 3.45 -8.68 7.48
CA GLY A 96 4.30 -9.84 7.81
C GLY A 96 5.67 -9.84 7.14
N ALA A 97 6.09 -8.73 6.52
CA ALA A 97 7.42 -8.59 5.89
C ALA A 97 8.51 -8.07 6.85
N GLY A 98 8.23 -8.01 8.15
CA GLY A 98 9.15 -7.47 9.16
C GLY A 98 10.51 -8.16 9.19
N ASP A 99 10.57 -9.48 8.97
CA ASP A 99 11.81 -10.26 8.95
C ASP A 99 12.75 -9.87 7.79
N GLN A 100 12.24 -9.21 6.76
CA GLN A 100 13.03 -8.69 5.64
C GLN A 100 13.64 -7.31 5.93
N VAL A 101 13.14 -6.60 6.98
CA VAL A 101 13.58 -5.25 7.33
C VAL A 101 14.85 -5.32 8.16
N ILE A 102 15.96 -4.84 7.60
CA ILE A 102 17.28 -4.86 8.26
C ILE A 102 17.57 -3.61 9.07
N ALA A 103 16.98 -2.48 8.71
CA ALA A 103 17.10 -1.22 9.43
C ALA A 103 15.94 -0.28 9.05
N VAL A 104 15.64 0.65 9.95
CA VAL A 104 14.67 1.73 9.72
C VAL A 104 15.32 3.08 10.06
N ASP A 105 14.73 4.17 9.58
CA ASP A 105 15.24 5.51 9.85
C ASP A 105 15.06 5.95 11.32
N ASP A 106 15.62 7.12 11.65
CA ASP A 106 15.58 7.73 12.98
C ASP A 106 14.18 8.19 13.43
N GLN A 107 13.17 8.17 12.54
CA GLN A 107 11.79 8.54 12.83
C GLN A 107 10.86 7.32 12.96
N SER A 108 11.27 6.17 12.45
CA SER A 108 10.50 4.93 12.47
C SER A 108 10.65 4.22 13.82
N ASN A 109 9.77 4.55 14.77
CA ASN A 109 9.83 4.05 16.15
C ASN A 109 8.72 3.04 16.49
N TYR A 110 7.97 2.59 15.50
CA TYR A 110 6.91 1.60 15.62
C TYR A 110 6.92 0.65 14.41
N PRO A 111 6.67 -0.65 14.61
CA PRO A 111 6.45 -1.34 15.89
C PRO A 111 7.75 -1.44 16.74
N PRO A 112 7.65 -1.82 18.04
CA PRO A 112 8.83 -1.85 18.94
C PRO A 112 9.95 -2.78 18.48
N GLU A 113 9.65 -3.80 17.69
CA GLU A 113 10.60 -4.75 17.10
C GLU A 113 11.34 -4.22 15.87
N ALA A 114 10.94 -3.06 15.34
CA ALA A 114 11.61 -2.47 14.17
C ALA A 114 13.10 -2.17 14.50
N PRO A 115 14.03 -2.60 13.64
CA PRO A 115 15.46 -2.44 13.88
C PRO A 115 15.88 -0.98 13.63
N THR A 116 15.84 -0.16 14.67
CA THR A 116 16.15 1.28 14.61
C THR A 116 17.61 1.53 14.21
N SER A 117 17.85 2.62 13.47
CA SER A 117 19.18 3.08 13.10
C SER A 117 19.31 4.60 13.25
N ASP A 118 20.54 5.12 13.12
CA ASP A 118 20.82 6.56 13.13
C ASP A 118 20.71 7.18 11.73
N ILE A 119 20.19 6.45 10.73
CA ILE A 119 20.01 6.98 9.38
C ILE A 119 18.84 7.95 9.39
N SER A 120 19.08 9.17 8.93
CA SER A 120 18.03 10.18 8.83
C SER A 120 17.05 9.84 7.70
N GLY A 121 15.74 9.87 7.98
CA GLY A 121 14.69 9.75 6.97
C GLY A 121 14.57 10.97 6.06
N PHE A 122 15.15 12.14 6.45
CA PHE A 122 15.06 13.38 5.67
C PHE A 122 16.36 13.72 4.91
N THR A 123 17.50 13.43 5.53
CA THR A 123 18.83 13.72 4.96
C THR A 123 19.74 12.51 5.11
N PRO A 124 19.37 11.39 4.45
CA PRO A 124 20.15 10.17 4.58
C PRO A 124 21.54 10.32 3.99
N ASN A 125 22.51 9.57 4.53
CA ASN A 125 23.86 9.49 4.00
C ASN A 125 23.99 8.24 3.14
N LEU A 126 24.40 8.40 1.88
CA LEU A 126 24.52 7.28 0.93
C LEU A 126 25.50 6.20 1.43
N GLU A 127 26.65 6.59 1.98
CA GLU A 127 27.65 5.64 2.46
C GLU A 127 27.10 4.81 3.63
N ALA A 128 26.30 5.41 4.52
CA ALA A 128 25.64 4.71 5.61
C ALA A 128 24.60 3.72 5.09
N ILE A 129 23.83 4.09 4.05
CA ILE A 129 22.89 3.18 3.38
C ILE A 129 23.66 2.01 2.75
N LEU A 130 24.71 2.29 1.98
CA LEU A 130 25.47 1.25 1.29
C LEU A 130 26.19 0.31 2.26
N ALA A 131 26.60 0.78 3.42
CA ALA A 131 27.24 -0.04 4.47
C ALA A 131 26.28 -1.11 5.03
N LEU A 132 24.97 -0.93 4.91
CA LEU A 132 23.96 -1.93 5.31
C LEU A 132 23.69 -2.97 4.22
N GLU A 133 24.22 -2.79 3.01
CA GLU A 133 24.03 -3.68 1.86
C GLU A 133 22.54 -4.06 1.64
N PRO A 134 21.61 -3.08 1.53
CA PRO A 134 20.21 -3.37 1.28
C PRO A 134 20.02 -3.86 -0.16
N ASP A 135 19.03 -4.73 -0.38
CA ASP A 135 18.57 -5.14 -1.72
C ASP A 135 17.28 -4.42 -2.15
N LEU A 136 16.68 -3.65 -1.24
CA LEU A 136 15.59 -2.69 -1.52
C LEU A 136 15.64 -1.54 -0.51
N VAL A 137 15.49 -0.31 -0.98
CA VAL A 137 15.26 0.87 -0.13
C VAL A 137 13.82 1.36 -0.34
N VAL A 138 13.04 1.43 0.74
CA VAL A 138 11.67 1.98 0.71
C VAL A 138 11.70 3.35 1.37
N HIS A 139 11.13 4.37 0.74
CA HIS A 139 11.21 5.75 1.23
C HIS A 139 9.99 6.59 0.83
N SER A 140 9.75 7.67 1.56
CA SER A 140 8.76 8.68 1.16
C SER A 140 9.38 9.79 0.33
N TYR A 141 10.65 10.06 0.54
CA TYR A 141 11.43 11.05 -0.19
C TYR A 141 12.92 10.71 -0.09
N LEU A 142 13.63 10.82 -1.22
CA LEU A 142 15.09 10.81 -1.23
C LEU A 142 15.59 12.04 -2.00
N PRO A 143 16.69 12.68 -1.55
CA PRO A 143 17.42 13.61 -2.40
C PRO A 143 17.89 12.95 -3.70
N GLU A 144 17.85 13.69 -4.81
CA GLU A 144 18.17 13.17 -6.15
C GLU A 144 19.57 12.54 -6.25
N ASP A 145 20.55 13.10 -5.55
CA ASP A 145 21.92 12.58 -5.51
C ASP A 145 22.01 11.22 -4.80
N ILE A 146 21.19 10.99 -3.78
CA ILE A 146 21.09 9.70 -3.08
C ILE A 146 20.39 8.67 -3.98
N GLU A 147 19.28 9.05 -4.60
CA GLU A 147 18.54 8.16 -5.52
C GLU A 147 19.42 7.73 -6.69
N GLN A 148 20.15 8.68 -7.32
CA GLN A 148 21.12 8.38 -8.36
C GLN A 148 22.28 7.51 -7.84
N GLY A 149 22.73 7.74 -6.61
CA GLY A 149 23.77 6.92 -5.97
C GLY A 149 23.35 5.46 -5.85
N LEU A 150 22.12 5.18 -5.39
CA LEU A 150 21.56 3.84 -5.29
C LEU A 150 21.42 3.19 -6.68
N LEU A 151 20.87 3.93 -7.64
CA LEU A 151 20.71 3.45 -9.01
C LEU A 151 22.05 3.06 -9.64
N ASN A 152 23.12 3.85 -9.44
CA ASN A 152 24.45 3.57 -10.00
C ASN A 152 25.09 2.28 -9.48
N VAL A 153 24.69 1.84 -8.28
CA VAL A 153 25.16 0.57 -7.68
C VAL A 153 24.14 -0.57 -7.82
N GLY A 154 23.01 -0.31 -8.50
CA GLY A 154 22.00 -1.33 -8.77
C GLY A 154 21.09 -1.66 -7.58
N ILE A 155 20.99 -0.78 -6.59
CA ILE A 155 20.04 -0.94 -5.47
C ILE A 155 18.71 -0.30 -5.86
N PRO A 156 17.62 -1.07 -5.97
CA PRO A 156 16.30 -0.56 -6.26
C PRO A 156 15.76 0.30 -5.11
N SER A 157 15.04 1.36 -5.45
CA SER A 157 14.33 2.19 -4.48
C SER A 157 12.84 2.28 -4.80
N LEU A 158 12.00 2.10 -3.80
CA LEU A 158 10.54 2.15 -3.89
C LEU A 158 10.04 3.42 -3.21
N THR A 159 9.50 4.34 -4.02
CA THR A 159 8.93 5.60 -3.52
C THR A 159 7.50 5.40 -3.06
N GLN A 160 7.22 5.77 -1.81
CA GLN A 160 5.90 5.72 -1.17
C GLN A 160 5.56 7.12 -0.62
N TYR A 161 5.00 8.01 -1.44
CA TYR A 161 4.63 9.35 -0.98
C TYR A 161 3.54 9.27 0.10
N ALA A 162 3.40 10.34 0.89
CA ALA A 162 2.33 10.41 1.87
C ALA A 162 0.96 10.23 1.20
N ALA A 163 0.16 9.29 1.69
CA ALA A 163 -1.18 9.04 1.19
C ALA A 163 -2.09 10.25 1.41
N ALA A 164 -2.81 10.67 0.38
CA ALA A 164 -3.80 11.74 0.45
C ALA A 164 -5.23 11.19 0.66
N SER A 165 -5.43 9.90 0.46
CA SER A 165 -6.70 9.20 0.57
C SER A 165 -6.52 7.78 1.14
N LEU A 166 -7.63 7.13 1.52
CA LEU A 166 -7.61 5.72 1.90
C LEU A 166 -7.25 4.82 0.71
N ASP A 167 -7.66 5.19 -0.50
CA ASP A 167 -7.32 4.42 -1.70
C ASP A 167 -5.81 4.42 -1.94
N ASP A 168 -5.12 5.55 -1.71
CA ASP A 168 -3.66 5.61 -1.78
C ASP A 168 -3.03 4.68 -0.74
N THR A 169 -3.57 4.65 0.48
CA THR A 169 -3.08 3.75 1.54
C THR A 169 -3.24 2.28 1.14
N TYR A 170 -4.39 1.89 0.57
CA TYR A 170 -4.59 0.52 0.08
C TYR A 170 -3.64 0.18 -1.07
N GLN A 171 -3.37 1.13 -1.97
CA GLN A 171 -2.38 0.94 -3.03
C GLN A 171 -0.98 0.73 -2.45
N GLN A 172 -0.58 1.50 -1.44
CA GLN A 172 0.71 1.35 -0.76
C GLN A 172 0.86 -0.03 -0.11
N ILE A 173 -0.17 -0.50 0.60
CA ILE A 173 -0.19 -1.83 1.20
C ILE A 173 -0.04 -2.91 0.12
N THR A 174 -0.84 -2.82 -0.95
CA THR A 174 -0.78 -3.79 -2.06
C THR A 174 0.58 -3.78 -2.75
N GLN A 175 1.16 -2.60 -2.94
CA GLN A 175 2.45 -2.44 -3.60
C GLN A 175 3.60 -3.00 -2.73
N LEU A 176 3.57 -2.75 -1.42
CA LEU A 176 4.55 -3.32 -0.50
C LEU A 176 4.37 -4.85 -0.37
N GLY A 177 3.14 -5.36 -0.35
CA GLY A 177 2.87 -6.79 -0.41
C GLY A 177 3.46 -7.43 -1.66
N ALA A 178 3.22 -6.85 -2.85
CA ALA A 178 3.80 -7.33 -4.10
C ALA A 178 5.33 -7.23 -4.12
N ALA A 179 5.91 -6.16 -3.54
CA ALA A 179 7.36 -5.97 -3.45
C ALA A 179 8.04 -7.00 -2.55
N THR A 180 7.38 -7.44 -1.49
CA THR A 180 7.94 -8.31 -0.46
C THR A 180 7.52 -9.77 -0.58
N GLY A 181 6.52 -10.06 -1.41
CA GLY A 181 5.94 -11.39 -1.53
C GLY A 181 5.06 -11.80 -0.34
N ALA A 182 4.55 -10.80 0.43
CA ALA A 182 3.73 -11.00 1.62
C ALA A 182 2.23 -10.82 1.33
#